data_e8b608057fa3fe0022ed8a2daf15cf90
#
_entry.id   e8b608057fa3fe0022ed8a2daf15cf90
#
_cell.length_a   1.000
_cell.length_b   1.000
_cell.length_c   1.000
_cell.angle_alpha   90.00
_cell.angle_beta   90.00
_cell.angle_gamma   90.00
#
_symmetry.space_group_name_H-M   'P 1'
#
loop_
_entity.id
_entity.type
_entity.pdbx_description
1 polymer ?
#
loop_
_entity_poly.entity_id
_entity_poly.type
_entity_poly.pdbx_seq_one_letter_code
_entity_poly.pdbx_strand_id
1 'polypeptide(L)'
;MDNWRNNTIWFEQIPDNLQSYLNLKEDKFNEMQLKNIKYLTFWHHKKNKLGNFVGIPENLLYLELNWSNIQDFLGIEKMNKLKRLELHYCTKLQDDFGLSGLGNTLEHLHINQSKKFVPNEELFSLKNLRVLCLNSCGNLDNLKFLNQFPNLIDFRFVDTIVLDGDLSPILDHPTIRSVGFLNKRHYNIKDDKMDALLNDKNGGEEFKTVIKYGKYETFRYIY
;
A
#
# COMPACT_ATOMS: atom_id res chain seq x y z
N MET A 1 -9.35 17.78 6.41
CA MET A 1 -9.43 16.34 6.26
C MET A 1 -8.28 15.92 5.40
N ASP A 2 -7.54 15.10 5.95
CA ASP A 2 -6.47 14.66 5.18
C ASP A 2 -6.82 13.65 4.21
N ASN A 3 -6.65 13.86 3.31
CA ASN A 3 -6.78 13.41 2.22
C ASN A 3 -5.81 12.86 1.57
N TRP A 4 -4.90 12.46 1.90
CA TRP A 4 -4.03 11.88 1.02
C TRP A 4 -4.44 10.60 0.37
N ARG A 5 -5.32 10.45 0.29
CA ARG A 5 -5.94 11.19 -0.51
C ARG A 5 -5.99 10.51 -1.78
N ASN A 6 -5.06 10.30 -2.48
CA ASN A 6 -4.82 9.30 -3.42
C ASN A 6 -5.16 7.98 -2.93
N ASN A 7 -5.30 7.96 -1.68
CA ASN A 7 -5.27 6.71 -1.03
C ASN A 7 -6.58 6.40 -0.40
N THR A 8 -7.52 7.29 -0.42
CA THR A 8 -8.81 7.08 0.18
C THR A 8 -9.70 6.29 -0.75
N ILE A 9 -10.26 5.20 -0.27
CA ILE A 9 -11.38 4.51 -0.90
C ILE A 9 -12.65 5.03 -0.24
N TRP A 10 -13.60 5.41 -1.07
CA TRP A 10 -14.90 5.89 -0.60
C TRP A 10 -15.90 4.75 -0.70
N PHE A 11 -15.96 3.96 0.35
CA PHE A 11 -16.77 2.75 0.41
C PHE A 11 -18.25 3.01 0.19
N GLU A 12 -18.75 4.18 0.60
CA GLU A 12 -20.13 4.60 0.35
C GLU A 12 -20.50 4.76 -1.13
N GLN A 13 -19.50 4.77 -2.01
CA GLN A 13 -19.69 4.80 -3.46
C GLN A 13 -19.56 3.44 -4.13
N ILE A 14 -19.23 2.43 -3.36
CA ILE A 14 -19.11 1.05 -3.85
C ILE A 14 -20.43 0.34 -3.58
N PRO A 15 -21.05 -0.29 -4.58
CA PRO A 15 -22.26 -1.07 -4.35
C PRO A 15 -22.08 -2.15 -3.27
N ASP A 16 -23.05 -2.29 -2.37
CA ASP A 16 -22.98 -3.20 -1.22
C ASP A 16 -22.69 -4.65 -1.62
N ASN A 17 -23.19 -5.09 -2.77
CA ASN A 17 -22.96 -6.43 -3.27
C ASN A 17 -21.54 -6.67 -3.82
N LEU A 18 -20.69 -5.64 -3.89
CA LEU A 18 -19.30 -5.73 -4.35
C LEU A 18 -18.30 -5.53 -3.21
N GLN A 19 -18.74 -5.18 -2.02
CA GLN A 19 -17.89 -4.98 -0.86
C GLN A 19 -18.28 -5.90 0.30
N SER A 20 -17.31 -6.23 1.13
CA SER A 20 -17.55 -7.01 2.34
C SER A 20 -16.56 -6.63 3.43
N TYR A 21 -17.06 -6.57 4.65
CA TYR A 21 -16.28 -6.43 5.87
C TYR A 21 -16.50 -7.67 6.73
N LEU A 22 -15.43 -8.33 7.13
CA LEU A 22 -15.49 -9.54 7.95
C LEU A 22 -14.54 -9.44 9.15
N ASN A 23 -15.10 -9.61 10.34
CA ASN A 23 -14.33 -9.79 11.56
C ASN A 23 -14.28 -11.28 11.94
N LEU A 24 -13.16 -11.94 11.65
CA LEU A 24 -13.01 -13.39 11.85
C LEU A 24 -12.97 -13.85 13.33
N LYS A 25 -13.13 -12.95 14.29
CA LYS A 25 -13.43 -13.29 15.68
C LYS A 25 -14.92 -13.50 15.93
N GLU A 26 -15.74 -12.82 15.19
CA GLU A 26 -17.19 -12.69 15.39
C GLU A 26 -17.98 -13.38 14.28
N ASP A 27 -17.50 -13.24 13.05
CA ASP A 27 -18.20 -13.72 11.88
C ASP A 27 -17.83 -15.16 11.54
N LYS A 28 -18.83 -15.94 11.15
CA LYS A 28 -18.59 -17.21 10.49
C LYS A 28 -18.30 -16.96 9.01
N PHE A 29 -17.14 -17.40 8.58
CA PHE A 29 -16.73 -17.28 7.19
C PHE A 29 -17.51 -18.24 6.31
N ASN A 30 -18.15 -17.71 5.27
CA ASN A 30 -18.78 -18.47 4.21
C ASN A 30 -18.23 -18.02 2.86
N GLU A 31 -17.51 -18.90 2.19
CA GLU A 31 -16.85 -18.64 0.90
C GLU A 31 -17.82 -18.16 -0.19
N MET A 32 -19.05 -18.70 -0.21
CA MET A 32 -20.03 -18.33 -1.22
C MET A 32 -20.43 -16.84 -1.14
N GLN A 33 -20.35 -16.23 0.04
CA GLN A 33 -20.66 -14.81 0.23
C GLN A 33 -19.64 -13.91 -0.42
N LEU A 34 -18.43 -14.39 -0.71
CA LEU A 34 -17.36 -13.60 -1.28
C LEU A 34 -17.22 -13.72 -2.79
N LYS A 35 -17.99 -14.59 -3.44
CA LYS A 35 -17.82 -14.89 -4.88
C LYS A 35 -17.82 -13.67 -5.81
N ASN A 36 -18.62 -12.65 -5.47
CA ASN A 36 -18.75 -11.45 -6.28
C ASN A 36 -18.03 -10.23 -5.68
N ILE A 37 -17.41 -10.39 -4.53
CA ILE A 37 -16.78 -9.30 -3.83
C ILE A 37 -15.52 -8.84 -4.56
N LYS A 38 -15.37 -7.53 -4.67
CA LYS A 38 -14.21 -6.86 -5.27
C LYS A 38 -13.43 -6.02 -4.25
N TYR A 39 -14.09 -5.63 -3.16
CA TYR A 39 -13.50 -4.85 -2.08
C TYR A 39 -13.71 -5.59 -0.76
N LEU A 40 -12.61 -6.01 -0.16
CA LEU A 40 -12.66 -6.88 1.01
C LEU A 40 -11.79 -6.34 2.13
N THR A 41 -12.39 -6.16 3.30
CA THR A 41 -11.70 -5.84 4.55
C THR A 41 -11.83 -7.01 5.51
N PHE A 42 -10.68 -7.58 5.90
CA PHE A 42 -10.61 -8.64 6.89
C PHE A 42 -9.98 -8.17 8.18
N TRP A 43 -10.63 -8.53 9.29
CA TRP A 43 -10.07 -8.40 10.63
C TRP A 43 -9.74 -9.76 11.23
N HIS A 44 -8.59 -9.80 11.91
CA HIS A 44 -8.18 -10.94 12.73
C HIS A 44 -7.99 -12.27 11.99
N HIS A 45 -7.45 -12.20 10.77
CA HIS A 45 -7.02 -13.40 10.07
C HIS A 45 -5.93 -14.14 10.86
N LYS A 46 -6.19 -15.39 11.23
CA LYS A 46 -5.33 -16.14 12.15
C LYS A 46 -4.28 -17.01 11.44
N LYS A 47 -4.42 -17.26 10.16
CA LYS A 47 -3.46 -18.07 9.42
C LYS A 47 -2.19 -17.27 9.13
N ASN A 48 -1.06 -17.96 8.98
CA ASN A 48 0.24 -17.33 8.73
C ASN A 48 0.52 -17.07 7.25
N LYS A 49 -0.30 -17.57 6.34
CA LYS A 49 -0.18 -17.39 4.90
C LYS A 49 -1.51 -17.01 4.27
N LEU A 50 -1.47 -16.18 3.24
CA LEU A 50 -2.65 -15.80 2.47
C LEU A 50 -3.19 -16.97 1.65
N GLY A 51 -2.35 -17.81 1.10
CA GLY A 51 -2.75 -18.99 0.33
C GLY A 51 -3.60 -20.02 1.07
N ASN A 52 -3.66 -19.90 2.40
CA ASN A 52 -4.53 -20.73 3.24
C ASN A 52 -5.95 -20.14 3.40
N PHE A 53 -6.24 -19.04 2.71
CA PHE A 53 -7.60 -18.60 2.53
C PHE A 53 -8.28 -19.47 1.50
N VAL A 54 -9.09 -20.38 1.95
CA VAL A 54 -9.99 -21.10 1.06
C VAL A 54 -11.08 -20.10 0.66
N GLY A 55 -11.27 -19.91 -0.65
CA GLY A 55 -12.37 -19.13 -1.19
C GLY A 55 -12.19 -17.61 -1.25
N ILE A 56 -10.97 -17.10 -1.23
CA ILE A 56 -10.77 -15.69 -1.58
C ILE A 56 -11.19 -15.45 -3.03
N PRO A 57 -12.00 -14.42 -3.26
CA PRO A 57 -12.44 -14.12 -4.62
C PRO A 57 -11.25 -13.74 -5.51
N GLU A 58 -11.07 -14.45 -6.59
CA GLU A 58 -10.03 -14.17 -7.61
C GLU A 58 -10.20 -12.80 -8.27
N ASN A 59 -11.37 -12.19 -8.09
CA ASN A 59 -11.72 -10.91 -8.69
C ASN A 59 -11.50 -9.69 -7.78
N LEU A 60 -10.81 -9.85 -6.67
CA LEU A 60 -10.51 -8.74 -5.78
C LEU A 60 -9.71 -7.65 -6.48
N LEU A 61 -10.17 -6.41 -6.29
CA LEU A 61 -9.46 -5.19 -6.66
C LEU A 61 -8.80 -4.55 -5.45
N TYR A 62 -9.39 -4.74 -4.27
CA TYR A 62 -8.95 -4.21 -3.00
C TYR A 62 -8.98 -5.30 -1.92
N LEU A 63 -7.89 -5.41 -1.19
CA LEU A 63 -7.80 -6.23 0.01
C LEU A 63 -7.16 -5.42 1.14
N GLU A 64 -7.84 -5.39 2.28
CA GLU A 64 -7.31 -4.85 3.52
C GLU A 64 -7.29 -5.93 4.59
N LEU A 65 -6.15 -6.07 5.26
CA LEU A 65 -5.95 -6.99 6.37
C LEU A 65 -5.64 -6.22 7.64
N ASN A 66 -6.48 -6.36 8.64
CA ASN A 66 -6.28 -5.75 9.94
C ASN A 66 -5.99 -6.83 11.00
N TRP A 67 -4.91 -6.66 11.78
CA TRP A 67 -4.53 -7.59 12.85
C TRP A 67 -4.37 -9.03 12.36
N SER A 68 -3.85 -9.21 11.15
CA SER A 68 -3.58 -10.52 10.56
C SER A 68 -2.30 -11.13 11.09
N ASN A 69 -2.25 -12.46 11.15
CA ASN A 69 -1.07 -13.22 11.55
C ASN A 69 -0.17 -13.63 10.37
N ILE A 70 -0.37 -13.08 9.17
CA ILE A 70 0.48 -13.42 8.03
C ILE A 70 1.95 -13.09 8.31
N GLN A 71 2.84 -13.91 7.79
CA GLN A 71 4.29 -13.75 7.90
C GLN A 71 4.93 -13.36 6.55
N ASP A 72 4.28 -13.74 5.47
CA ASP A 72 4.65 -13.51 4.07
C ASP A 72 3.39 -13.34 3.20
N PHE A 73 3.56 -13.24 1.89
CA PHE A 73 2.48 -13.07 0.91
C PHE A 73 2.22 -14.32 0.06
N LEU A 74 2.73 -15.48 0.44
CA LEU A 74 2.49 -16.70 -0.32
C LEU A 74 1.01 -16.97 -0.53
N GLY A 75 0.63 -17.21 -1.78
CA GLY A 75 -0.75 -17.45 -2.20
C GLY A 75 -1.48 -16.21 -2.71
N ILE A 76 -0.85 -15.03 -2.62
CA ILE A 76 -1.45 -13.77 -3.11
C ILE A 76 -1.56 -13.75 -4.64
N GLU A 77 -0.75 -14.54 -5.34
CA GLU A 77 -0.76 -14.67 -6.79
C GLU A 77 -2.13 -15.12 -7.36
N LYS A 78 -2.97 -15.72 -6.52
CA LYS A 78 -4.35 -16.08 -6.89
C LYS A 78 -5.25 -14.86 -7.08
N MET A 79 -4.88 -13.73 -6.48
CA MET A 79 -5.60 -12.47 -6.56
C MET A 79 -5.08 -11.63 -7.73
N ASN A 80 -5.02 -12.21 -8.91
CA ASN A 80 -4.34 -11.64 -10.10
C ASN A 80 -4.97 -10.37 -10.69
N LYS A 81 -6.03 -9.85 -10.07
CA LYS A 81 -6.64 -8.55 -10.41
C LYS A 81 -6.43 -7.50 -9.33
N LEU A 82 -5.74 -7.85 -8.24
CA LEU A 82 -5.58 -6.95 -7.09
C LEU A 82 -4.81 -5.70 -7.49
N LYS A 83 -5.43 -4.54 -7.22
CA LYS A 83 -4.88 -3.22 -7.50
C LYS A 83 -4.37 -2.53 -6.25
N ARG A 84 -4.99 -2.83 -5.10
CA ARG A 84 -4.65 -2.21 -3.84
C ARG A 84 -4.63 -3.23 -2.72
N LEU A 85 -3.53 -3.23 -1.96
CA LEU A 85 -3.31 -4.08 -0.80
C LEU A 85 -2.93 -3.22 0.40
N GLU A 86 -3.67 -3.36 1.49
CA GLU A 86 -3.37 -2.70 2.75
C GLU A 86 -3.23 -3.70 3.89
N LEU A 87 -2.21 -3.50 4.71
CA LEU A 87 -1.96 -4.31 5.89
C LEU A 87 -1.78 -3.39 7.09
N HIS A 88 -2.64 -3.53 8.08
CA HIS A 88 -2.61 -2.75 9.30
C HIS A 88 -2.43 -3.66 10.52
N TYR A 89 -1.44 -3.34 11.35
CA TYR A 89 -1.14 -4.12 12.56
C TYR A 89 -0.85 -5.60 12.29
N CYS A 90 -0.28 -5.94 11.14
CA CYS A 90 0.17 -7.28 10.81
C CYS A 90 1.56 -7.53 11.41
N THR A 91 1.64 -7.56 12.75
CA THR A 91 2.90 -7.52 13.51
C THR A 91 3.79 -8.75 13.33
N LYS A 92 3.29 -9.81 12.69
CA LYS A 92 4.06 -11.02 12.36
C LYS A 92 4.64 -10.98 10.95
N LEU A 93 4.19 -10.04 10.11
CA LEU A 93 4.73 -9.88 8.76
C LEU A 93 6.21 -9.50 8.85
N GLN A 94 7.06 -10.24 8.14
CA GLN A 94 8.50 -10.06 8.18
C GLN A 94 9.16 -10.16 6.80
N ASP A 95 8.46 -10.73 5.83
CA ASP A 95 9.03 -11.08 4.53
C ASP A 95 8.09 -10.63 3.41
N ASP A 96 8.64 -10.25 2.26
CA ASP A 96 7.90 -9.87 1.06
C ASP A 96 7.63 -11.05 0.11
N PHE A 97 8.00 -12.26 0.52
CA PHE A 97 7.91 -13.47 -0.28
C PHE A 97 6.48 -13.72 -0.79
N GLY A 98 6.32 -13.86 -2.09
CA GLY A 98 5.02 -14.01 -2.78
C GLY A 98 4.51 -12.72 -3.44
N LEU A 99 5.05 -11.53 -3.09
CA LEU A 99 4.58 -10.26 -3.65
C LEU A 99 4.80 -10.15 -5.16
N SER A 100 5.82 -10.78 -5.70
CA SER A 100 6.11 -10.78 -7.14
C SER A 100 4.95 -11.29 -7.99
N GLY A 101 4.07 -12.13 -7.42
CA GLY A 101 2.83 -12.58 -8.06
C GLY A 101 1.87 -11.44 -8.43
N LEU A 102 2.03 -10.26 -7.83
CA LEU A 102 1.25 -9.05 -8.13
C LEU A 102 2.01 -8.01 -8.97
N GLY A 103 3.19 -8.36 -9.49
CA GLY A 103 4.10 -7.43 -10.19
C GLY A 103 3.45 -6.62 -11.31
N ASN A 104 2.48 -7.22 -12.01
CA ASN A 104 1.80 -6.59 -13.14
C ASN A 104 0.45 -5.94 -12.80
N THR A 105 -0.02 -6.05 -11.57
CA THR A 105 -1.38 -5.60 -11.23
C THR A 105 -1.44 -4.59 -10.10
N LEU A 106 -0.58 -4.74 -9.08
CA LEU A 106 -0.66 -3.91 -7.89
C LEU A 106 -0.21 -2.47 -8.18
N GLU A 107 -1.07 -1.53 -7.83
CA GLU A 107 -0.83 -0.08 -7.99
C GLU A 107 -0.62 0.64 -6.66
N HIS A 108 -1.11 0.05 -5.57
CA HIS A 108 -1.01 0.63 -4.23
C HIS A 108 -0.69 -0.45 -3.20
N LEU A 109 0.39 -0.27 -2.46
CA LEU A 109 0.76 -1.08 -1.31
C LEU A 109 0.89 -0.20 -0.07
N HIS A 110 0.14 -0.53 0.98
CA HIS A 110 0.24 0.12 2.27
C HIS A 110 0.50 -0.92 3.37
N ILE A 111 1.65 -0.86 4.00
CA ILE A 111 2.00 -1.66 5.17
C ILE A 111 2.17 -0.72 6.35
N ASN A 112 1.38 -0.94 7.41
CA ASN A 112 1.37 -0.09 8.58
C ASN A 112 1.47 -0.94 9.86
N GLN A 113 2.31 -0.49 10.81
CA GLN A 113 2.52 -1.16 12.09
C GLN A 113 3.00 -2.62 11.97
N SER A 114 3.92 -2.86 11.02
CA SER A 114 4.56 -4.17 10.79
C SER A 114 6.08 -4.04 10.99
N LYS A 115 6.52 -3.80 12.21
CA LYS A 115 7.91 -3.42 12.56
C LYS A 115 9.00 -4.42 12.16
N LYS A 116 8.63 -5.64 11.81
CA LYS A 116 9.59 -6.66 11.35
C LYS A 116 9.76 -6.66 9.83
N PHE A 117 8.81 -6.05 9.12
CA PHE A 117 8.82 -6.04 7.67
C PHE A 117 9.88 -5.08 7.14
N VAL A 118 10.75 -5.59 6.27
CA VAL A 118 11.71 -4.82 5.49
C VAL A 118 11.51 -5.19 4.02
N PRO A 119 11.42 -4.20 3.10
CA PRO A 119 11.30 -4.47 1.68
C PRO A 119 12.50 -5.22 1.13
N ASN A 120 12.26 -6.16 0.22
CA ASN A 120 13.27 -6.96 -0.44
C ASN A 120 12.92 -7.14 -1.94
N GLU A 121 13.58 -8.06 -2.62
CA GLU A 121 13.56 -8.22 -4.08
C GLU A 121 12.16 -8.46 -4.67
N GLU A 122 11.28 -9.17 -3.96
CA GLU A 122 9.94 -9.43 -4.49
C GLU A 122 9.08 -8.17 -4.50
N LEU A 123 9.19 -7.32 -3.48
CA LEU A 123 8.56 -6.01 -3.49
C LEU A 123 9.10 -5.15 -4.66
N PHE A 124 10.40 -5.22 -4.93
CA PHE A 124 11.02 -4.44 -6.00
C PHE A 124 10.56 -4.86 -7.42
N SER A 125 9.90 -6.01 -7.54
CA SER A 125 9.30 -6.47 -8.80
C SER A 125 7.99 -5.78 -9.17
N LEU A 126 7.36 -5.02 -8.25
CA LEU A 126 6.05 -4.38 -8.43
C LEU A 126 6.13 -3.15 -9.35
N LYS A 127 6.33 -3.34 -10.65
CA LYS A 127 6.60 -2.24 -11.60
C LYS A 127 5.42 -1.30 -11.86
N ASN A 128 4.20 -1.72 -11.54
CA ASN A 128 3.00 -0.87 -11.69
C ASN A 128 2.68 -0.05 -10.44
N LEU A 129 3.51 -0.16 -9.41
CA LEU A 129 3.24 0.53 -8.16
C LEU A 129 3.29 2.06 -8.33
N ARG A 130 2.21 2.71 -7.92
CA ARG A 130 2.04 4.17 -7.93
C ARG A 130 2.12 4.76 -6.53
N VAL A 131 1.72 3.99 -5.52
CA VAL A 131 1.77 4.40 -4.12
C VAL A 131 2.41 3.31 -3.29
N LEU A 132 3.41 3.68 -2.52
CA LEU A 132 4.06 2.82 -1.55
C LEU A 132 4.05 3.49 -0.18
N CYS A 133 3.41 2.84 0.79
CA CYS A 133 3.41 3.29 2.17
C CYS A 133 4.02 2.21 3.07
N LEU A 134 5.11 2.53 3.72
CA LEU A 134 5.84 1.70 4.67
C LEU A 134 5.86 2.40 6.03
N ASN A 135 4.69 2.46 6.69
CA ASN A 135 4.54 3.23 7.91
C ASN A 135 4.78 2.34 9.15
N SER A 136 5.63 2.78 10.07
CA SER A 136 6.00 2.01 11.26
C SER A 136 6.43 0.57 10.90
N CYS A 137 7.25 0.44 9.87
CA CYS A 137 7.88 -0.80 9.42
C CYS A 137 9.31 -0.94 9.96
N GLY A 138 10.03 -1.97 9.55
CA GLY A 138 11.45 -2.12 9.81
C GLY A 138 12.28 -1.00 9.15
N ASN A 139 13.46 -0.76 9.68
CA ASN A 139 14.35 0.28 9.16
C ASN A 139 14.77 -0.01 7.72
N LEU A 140 14.92 1.04 6.94
CA LEU A 140 15.43 1.00 5.58
C LEU A 140 16.90 1.40 5.58
N ASP A 141 17.77 0.59 5.02
CA ASP A 141 19.21 0.91 4.95
C ASP A 141 19.45 2.19 4.16
N ASN A 142 18.75 2.33 3.03
CA ASN A 142 18.78 3.48 2.13
C ASN A 142 17.51 3.50 1.25
N LEU A 143 17.38 4.52 0.40
CA LEU A 143 16.25 4.67 -0.52
C LEU A 143 16.56 4.34 -1.99
N LYS A 144 17.69 3.73 -2.30
CA LYS A 144 18.09 3.41 -3.69
C LYS A 144 17.10 2.47 -4.39
N PHE A 145 16.39 1.64 -3.62
CA PHE A 145 15.38 0.73 -4.15
C PHE A 145 14.19 1.45 -4.83
N LEU A 146 13.96 2.73 -4.54
CA LEU A 146 12.90 3.51 -5.20
C LEU A 146 13.02 3.49 -6.72
N ASN A 147 14.24 3.42 -7.25
CA ASN A 147 14.51 3.33 -8.69
C ASN A 147 13.91 2.07 -9.36
N GLN A 148 13.47 1.09 -8.58
CA GLN A 148 12.81 -0.10 -9.10
C GLN A 148 11.34 0.14 -9.48
N PHE A 149 10.75 1.29 -9.09
CA PHE A 149 9.33 1.60 -9.26
C PHE A 149 9.11 2.73 -10.28
N PRO A 150 9.14 2.47 -11.59
CA PRO A 150 9.12 3.52 -12.62
C PRO A 150 7.86 4.39 -12.61
N ASN A 151 6.79 3.92 -11.99
CA ASN A 151 5.48 4.59 -11.94
C ASN A 151 5.14 5.18 -10.56
N LEU A 152 6.09 5.18 -9.61
CA LEU A 152 5.83 5.61 -8.24
C LEU A 152 5.59 7.13 -8.17
N ILE A 153 4.45 7.53 -7.63
CA ILE A 153 4.03 8.93 -7.52
C ILE A 153 4.06 9.40 -6.07
N ASP A 154 3.65 8.54 -5.12
CA ASP A 154 3.56 8.86 -3.70
C ASP A 154 4.29 7.81 -2.88
N PHE A 155 5.24 8.27 -2.06
CA PHE A 155 6.00 7.41 -1.17
C PHE A 155 5.86 7.88 0.28
N ARG A 156 5.47 6.98 1.18
CA ARG A 156 5.29 7.30 2.60
C ARG A 156 6.03 6.31 3.48
N PHE A 157 6.78 6.87 4.46
CA PHE A 157 7.53 6.07 5.43
C PHE A 157 7.46 6.70 6.83
N VAL A 158 6.23 7.06 7.22
CA VAL A 158 5.96 7.66 8.53
C VAL A 158 6.35 6.68 9.64
N ASP A 159 7.17 7.14 10.58
CA ASP A 159 7.71 6.32 11.69
C ASP A 159 8.53 5.09 11.24
N THR A 160 9.03 5.10 10.03
CA THR A 160 10.04 4.18 9.50
C THR A 160 11.34 4.97 9.30
N ILE A 161 12.47 4.40 9.68
CA ILE A 161 13.76 5.13 9.69
C ILE A 161 14.58 4.73 8.46
N VAL A 162 15.09 5.72 7.75
CA VAL A 162 16.13 5.55 6.72
C VAL A 162 17.49 5.72 7.41
N LEU A 163 18.27 4.65 7.46
CA LEU A 163 19.47 4.59 8.32
C LEU A 163 20.60 5.50 7.86
N ASP A 164 20.85 5.56 6.55
CA ASP A 164 21.89 6.44 6.00
C ASP A 164 21.50 7.92 6.01
N GLY A 165 20.21 8.23 6.22
CA GLY A 165 19.67 9.58 6.29
C GLY A 165 19.65 10.34 4.97
N ASP A 166 20.00 9.69 3.87
CA ASP A 166 19.97 10.30 2.53
C ASP A 166 18.59 10.16 1.88
N LEU A 167 17.88 11.29 1.78
CA LEU A 167 16.57 11.36 1.13
C LEU A 167 16.65 11.87 -0.32
N SER A 168 17.84 12.14 -0.84
CA SER A 168 18.04 12.60 -2.23
C SER A 168 17.42 11.68 -3.28
N PRO A 169 17.39 10.32 -3.12
CA PRO A 169 16.76 9.44 -4.09
C PRO A 169 15.27 9.74 -4.35
N ILE A 170 14.57 10.40 -3.43
CA ILE A 170 13.18 10.85 -3.63
C ILE A 170 13.15 11.97 -4.68
N LEU A 171 14.07 12.93 -4.58
CA LEU A 171 14.15 14.05 -5.53
C LEU A 171 14.67 13.61 -6.90
N ASP A 172 15.58 12.65 -6.91
CA ASP A 172 16.16 12.11 -8.15
C ASP A 172 15.17 11.22 -8.91
N HIS A 173 14.17 10.70 -8.23
CA HIS A 173 13.19 9.79 -8.83
C HIS A 173 12.30 10.54 -9.85
N PRO A 174 12.16 10.04 -11.10
CA PRO A 174 11.53 10.81 -12.18
C PRO A 174 10.05 11.12 -11.97
N THR A 175 9.33 10.29 -11.22
CA THR A 175 7.86 10.35 -11.14
C THR A 175 7.31 10.67 -9.76
N ILE A 176 8.12 10.64 -8.69
CA ILE A 176 7.63 10.98 -7.35
C ILE A 176 7.24 12.46 -7.29
N ARG A 177 6.02 12.71 -6.82
CA ARG A 177 5.42 14.03 -6.66
C ARG A 177 5.01 14.32 -5.22
N SER A 178 4.88 13.29 -4.40
CA SER A 178 4.45 13.41 -3.01
C SER A 178 5.25 12.44 -2.13
N VAL A 179 5.60 12.90 -0.95
CA VAL A 179 6.23 12.06 0.06
C VAL A 179 5.68 12.39 1.44
N GLY A 180 5.71 11.42 2.35
CA GLY A 180 5.33 11.65 3.75
C GLY A 180 6.26 10.92 4.69
N PHE A 181 6.91 11.65 5.59
CA PHE A 181 7.79 11.10 6.61
C PHE A 181 7.84 11.99 7.86
N LEU A 182 8.39 11.47 8.93
CA LEU A 182 8.70 12.26 10.13
C LEU A 182 10.16 12.68 10.11
N ASN A 183 10.43 13.95 10.35
CA ASN A 183 11.78 14.48 10.41
C ASN A 183 12.64 13.76 11.44
N LYS A 184 13.83 13.34 11.04
CA LYS A 184 14.87 12.83 11.93
C LYS A 184 16.10 13.75 11.88
N ARG A 185 16.88 13.79 12.98
CA ARG A 185 18.03 14.69 13.08
C ARG A 185 19.05 14.46 11.96
N HIS A 186 19.28 13.21 11.59
CA HIS A 186 20.28 12.79 10.61
C HIS A 186 19.82 12.85 9.15
N TYR A 187 18.55 13.18 8.87
CA TYR A 187 18.09 13.32 7.49
C TYR A 187 18.66 14.60 6.86
N ASN A 188 19.22 14.46 5.65
CA ASN A 188 19.80 15.55 4.88
C ASN A 188 18.79 16.59 4.39
N ILE A 189 17.50 16.19 4.24
CA ILE A 189 16.41 17.05 3.80
C ILE A 189 15.25 16.92 4.80
N LYS A 190 14.64 18.04 5.18
CA LYS A 190 13.46 18.08 6.05
C LYS A 190 12.19 18.11 5.20
N ASP A 191 11.05 17.77 5.80
CA ASP A 191 9.77 17.60 5.11
C ASP A 191 9.30 18.85 4.37
N ASP A 192 9.32 20.00 5.03
CA ASP A 192 8.96 21.29 4.43
C ASP A 192 9.82 21.65 3.22
N LYS A 193 11.13 21.41 3.32
CA LYS A 193 12.06 21.60 2.21
C LYS A 193 11.85 20.58 1.10
N MET A 194 11.55 19.33 1.45
CA MET A 194 11.27 18.26 0.48
C MET A 194 10.03 18.61 -0.34
N ASP A 195 8.95 19.04 0.30
CA ASP A 195 7.72 19.45 -0.37
C ASP A 195 7.96 20.61 -1.35
N ALA A 196 8.72 21.62 -0.91
CA ALA A 196 9.08 22.76 -1.77
C ALA A 196 9.88 22.31 -3.01
N LEU A 197 10.87 21.42 -2.82
CA LEU A 197 11.70 20.91 -3.91
C LEU A 197 10.92 20.03 -4.88
N LEU A 198 10.01 19.20 -4.38
CA LEU A 198 9.12 18.37 -5.24
C LEU A 198 8.16 19.24 -6.04
N ASN A 199 7.59 20.29 -5.43
CA ASN A 199 6.73 21.24 -6.13
C ASN A 199 7.47 22.00 -7.24
N ASP A 200 8.68 22.48 -6.96
CA ASP A 200 9.53 23.15 -7.94
C ASP A 200 9.88 22.22 -9.11
N LYS A 201 10.32 21.01 -8.80
CA LYS A 201 10.63 19.97 -9.79
C LYS A 201 9.45 19.66 -10.72
N ASN A 202 8.22 19.74 -10.21
CA ASN A 202 7.00 19.46 -10.95
C ASN A 202 6.38 20.73 -11.59
N GLY A 203 7.15 21.80 -11.73
CA GLY A 203 6.73 23.04 -12.41
C GLY A 203 5.69 23.85 -11.64
N GLY A 204 5.60 23.69 -10.32
CA GLY A 204 4.62 24.36 -9.46
C GLY A 204 3.19 23.85 -9.60
N GLU A 205 2.97 22.78 -10.35
CA GLU A 205 1.65 22.17 -10.45
C GLU A 205 1.28 21.46 -9.14
N GLU A 206 0.15 21.85 -8.56
CA GLU A 206 -0.38 21.20 -7.39
C GLU A 206 -0.69 19.73 -7.68
N PHE A 207 -0.15 18.83 -6.87
CA PHE A 207 -0.48 17.44 -6.96
C PHE A 207 -1.85 17.17 -6.33
N LYS A 208 -2.86 17.07 -7.20
CA LYS A 208 -4.22 16.78 -6.78
C LYS A 208 -4.39 15.29 -6.57
N THR A 209 -4.44 14.92 -5.33
CA THR A 209 -4.50 13.53 -4.94
C THR A 209 -5.93 13.00 -4.79
N VAL A 210 -6.89 13.90 -4.64
CA VAL A 210 -8.32 13.59 -4.63
C VAL A 210 -9.07 14.65 -5.40
N ILE A 211 -9.84 14.24 -6.39
CA ILE A 211 -10.80 15.09 -7.06
C ILE A 211 -12.19 14.70 -6.58
N LYS A 212 -12.86 15.63 -5.88
CA LYS A 212 -14.18 15.40 -5.34
C LYS A 212 -15.23 16.20 -6.08
N TYR A 213 -15.80 15.61 -7.10
CA TYR A 213 -16.98 16.17 -7.79
C TYR A 213 -18.06 15.11 -7.93
N GLY A 214 -18.51 14.52 -6.79
CA GLY A 214 -19.44 13.41 -6.79
C GLY A 214 -18.88 12.08 -7.30
N LYS A 215 -17.66 12.09 -7.80
CA LYS A 215 -16.89 10.90 -8.20
C LYS A 215 -15.46 11.10 -7.78
N TYR A 216 -14.86 10.05 -7.20
CA TYR A 216 -13.46 10.06 -6.82
C TYR A 216 -12.65 9.39 -7.91
N GLU A 217 -11.73 10.10 -8.50
CA GLU A 217 -11.01 9.60 -9.66
C GLU A 217 -9.71 8.88 -9.32
N THR A 218 -9.18 9.13 -8.15
CA THR A 218 -8.02 8.41 -7.67
C THR A 218 -8.41 7.05 -7.14
N PHE A 219 -7.76 6.03 -7.59
CA PHE A 219 -8.08 4.64 -7.25
C PHE A 219 -9.53 4.24 -7.50
N ARG A 220 -10.12 4.85 -8.49
CA ARG A 220 -11.38 4.40 -8.98
C ARG A 220 -11.13 3.19 -9.85
N TYR A 221 -11.32 2.05 -9.23
CA TYR A 221 -11.27 0.80 -9.96
C TYR A 221 -12.62 0.58 -10.63
N ILE A 222 -12.59 0.30 -11.92
CA ILE A 222 -13.80 -0.04 -12.68
C ILE A 222 -14.27 -1.42 -12.22
N TYR A 223 -15.47 -1.48 -11.73
CA TYR A 223 -16.16 -2.69 -11.30
C TYR A 223 -17.41 -2.94 -12.14
#